data_33b981d1b53caa05ea26bcb9f861c68a
#
_entry.id   33b981d1b53caa05ea26bcb9f861c68a
#
_cell.length_a   1.000
_cell.length_b   1.000
_cell.length_c   1.000
_cell.angle_alpha   90.00
_cell.angle_beta   90.00
_cell.angle_gamma   90.00
#
_symmetry.space_group_name_H-M   'P 1'
#
loop_
_entity.id
_entity.type
_entity.pdbx_description
1 polymer ?
#
loop_
_entity_poly.entity_id
_entity_poly.type
_entity_poly.pdbx_seq_one_letter_code
_entity_poly.pdbx_strand_id
1 'polypeptide(L)'
;MAKVEIYTWSYCPYCMQAKQLLDSKNIEYSEYVIDDDESAREAMVQRGTDGERSVPQIFINNSHIGGNDAIQQLERQGKLDSLLS
;
A
#
# COMPACT_ATOMS: atom_id res chain seq x y z
N MET A 1 15.30 5.56 -6.40
CA MET A 1 13.83 5.62 -6.32
C MET A 1 13.34 4.48 -5.44
N ALA A 2 12.30 4.75 -4.67
CA ALA A 2 11.75 3.73 -3.79
C ALA A 2 10.95 2.68 -4.57
N LYS A 3 11.00 1.45 -4.12
CA LYS A 3 10.15 0.38 -4.62
C LYS A 3 8.84 0.42 -3.85
N VAL A 4 7.74 0.69 -4.53
CA VAL A 4 6.42 0.82 -3.89
C VAL A 4 5.52 -0.31 -4.38
N GLU A 5 4.90 -1.00 -3.44
CA GLU A 5 3.99 -2.10 -3.73
C GLU A 5 2.70 -1.91 -2.93
N ILE A 6 1.57 -2.18 -3.57
CA ILE A 6 0.27 -2.04 -2.92
C ILE A 6 -0.61 -3.25 -3.24
N TYR A 7 -1.18 -3.84 -2.20
CA TYR A 7 -2.14 -4.93 -2.32
C TYR A 7 -3.55 -4.34 -2.27
N THR A 8 -4.38 -4.70 -3.23
CA THR A 8 -5.71 -4.10 -3.40
C THR A 8 -6.77 -5.15 -3.74
N TRP A 9 -8.02 -4.72 -3.74
CA TRP A 9 -9.13 -5.45 -4.35
C TRP A 9 -9.63 -4.63 -5.56
N SER A 10 -10.33 -5.31 -6.49
CA SER A 10 -10.88 -4.67 -7.68
C SER A 10 -11.83 -3.52 -7.34
N TYR A 11 -12.58 -3.64 -6.26
CA TYR A 11 -13.48 -2.59 -5.80
C TYR A 11 -13.16 -2.28 -4.34
N CYS A 12 -12.43 -1.20 -4.13
CA CYS A 12 -11.99 -0.81 -2.79
C CYS A 12 -11.78 0.71 -2.76
N PRO A 13 -12.71 1.46 -2.15
CA PRO A 13 -12.59 2.91 -2.09
C PRO A 13 -11.30 3.38 -1.40
N TYR A 14 -10.89 2.72 -0.34
CA TYR A 14 -9.66 3.10 0.36
C TYR A 14 -8.41 2.79 -0.47
N CYS A 15 -8.45 1.70 -1.25
CA CYS A 15 -7.38 1.41 -2.20
C CYS A 15 -7.28 2.50 -3.26
N MET A 16 -8.42 2.97 -3.75
CA MET A 16 -8.46 4.07 -4.72
C MET A 16 -7.87 5.34 -4.15
N GLN A 17 -8.18 5.68 -2.90
CA GLN A 17 -7.63 6.86 -2.26
C GLN A 17 -6.10 6.78 -2.13
N ALA A 18 -5.59 5.62 -1.74
CA ALA A 18 -4.14 5.42 -1.61
C ALA A 18 -3.46 5.54 -2.96
N LYS A 19 -4.04 4.92 -4.00
CA LYS A 19 -3.48 5.00 -5.36
C LYS A 19 -3.51 6.42 -5.89
N GLN A 20 -4.60 7.16 -5.64
CA GLN A 20 -4.70 8.56 -6.07
C GLN A 20 -3.60 9.41 -5.46
N LEU A 21 -3.28 9.19 -4.19
CA LEU A 21 -2.19 9.92 -3.54
C LEU A 21 -0.86 9.62 -4.23
N LEU A 22 -0.56 8.35 -4.49
CA LEU A 22 0.67 7.97 -5.18
C LEU A 22 0.71 8.52 -6.61
N ASP A 23 -0.42 8.48 -7.32
CA ASP A 23 -0.53 9.01 -8.67
C ASP A 23 -0.28 10.53 -8.69
N SER A 24 -0.80 11.24 -7.68
CA SER A 24 -0.61 12.69 -7.60
C SER A 24 0.85 13.08 -7.41
N LYS A 25 1.67 12.16 -6.93
CA LYS A 25 3.10 12.37 -6.74
C LYS A 25 3.93 11.79 -7.88
N ASN A 26 3.30 11.27 -8.92
CA ASN A 26 3.94 10.63 -10.08
C ASN A 26 4.83 9.45 -9.66
N ILE A 27 4.38 8.70 -8.66
CA ILE A 27 5.10 7.54 -8.15
C ILE A 27 4.62 6.30 -8.88
N GLU A 28 5.57 5.53 -9.42
CA GLU A 28 5.28 4.22 -9.99
C GLU A 28 5.20 3.20 -8.85
N TYR A 29 4.23 2.31 -8.94
CA TYR A 29 4.05 1.26 -7.94
C TYR A 29 3.58 -0.03 -8.62
N SER A 30 3.86 -1.16 -7.97
CA SER A 30 3.32 -2.45 -8.38
C SER A 30 2.03 -2.68 -7.61
N GLU A 31 0.96 -2.99 -8.33
CA GLU A 31 -0.32 -3.28 -7.71
C GLU A 31 -0.62 -4.78 -7.81
N TYR A 32 -0.96 -5.38 -6.68
CA TYR A 32 -1.36 -6.79 -6.61
C TYR A 32 -2.84 -6.83 -6.22
N VAL A 33 -3.69 -7.17 -7.21
CA VAL A 33 -5.13 -7.29 -6.97
C VAL A 33 -5.40 -8.70 -6.47
N ILE A 34 -5.86 -8.82 -5.23
CA ILE A 34 -5.94 -10.11 -4.55
C ILE A 34 -7.35 -10.56 -4.22
N ASP A 35 -8.34 -10.10 -4.99
CA ASP A 35 -9.74 -10.54 -4.84
C ASP A 35 -9.80 -12.07 -4.92
N ASP A 36 -10.48 -12.67 -3.94
CA ASP A 36 -10.74 -14.11 -3.93
C ASP A 36 -9.48 -14.98 -4.04
N ASP A 37 -8.31 -14.41 -3.74
CA ASP A 37 -7.03 -15.13 -3.80
C ASP A 37 -6.47 -15.24 -2.37
N GLU A 38 -6.89 -16.30 -1.68
CA GLU A 38 -6.49 -16.50 -0.28
C GLU A 38 -5.00 -16.75 -0.15
N SER A 39 -4.37 -17.40 -1.13
CA SER A 39 -2.93 -17.65 -1.06
C SER A 39 -2.14 -16.36 -1.21
N ALA A 40 -2.60 -15.44 -2.07
CA ALA A 40 -1.97 -14.12 -2.19
C ALA A 40 -2.15 -13.30 -0.92
N ARG A 41 -3.32 -13.38 -0.30
CA ARG A 41 -3.57 -12.69 0.97
C ARG A 41 -2.65 -13.22 2.07
N GLU A 42 -2.51 -14.53 2.16
CA GLU A 42 -1.64 -15.15 3.14
C GLU A 42 -0.18 -14.72 2.93
N ALA A 43 0.27 -14.68 1.68
CA ALA A 43 1.61 -14.21 1.36
C ALA A 43 1.81 -12.74 1.78
N MET A 44 0.79 -11.91 1.58
CA MET A 44 0.81 -10.51 2.03
C MET A 44 1.00 -10.43 3.55
N VAL A 45 0.21 -11.20 4.31
CA VAL A 45 0.30 -11.19 5.77
C VAL A 45 1.68 -11.63 6.23
N GLN A 46 2.26 -12.65 5.56
CA GLN A 46 3.58 -13.16 5.93
C GLN A 46 4.70 -12.16 5.65
N ARG A 47 4.45 -11.15 4.82
CA ARG A 47 5.43 -10.08 4.62
C ARG A 47 5.53 -9.15 5.83
N GLY A 48 4.66 -9.27 6.82
CA GLY A 48 4.74 -8.51 8.06
C GLY A 48 3.71 -7.39 8.19
N THR A 49 2.43 -7.72 7.96
CA THR A 49 1.33 -6.75 8.15
C THR A 49 0.77 -6.77 9.56
N ASP A 50 1.48 -7.34 10.52
CA ASP A 50 1.01 -7.52 11.90
C ASP A 50 -0.32 -8.27 11.97
N GLY A 51 -0.50 -9.24 11.06
CA GLY A 51 -1.72 -10.04 11.01
C GLY A 51 -2.87 -9.37 10.29
N GLU A 52 -2.69 -8.16 9.77
CA GLU A 52 -3.75 -7.48 9.02
C GLU A 52 -3.99 -8.19 7.69
N ARG A 53 -5.25 -8.50 7.43
CA ARG A 53 -5.67 -9.20 6.21
C ARG A 53 -6.46 -8.28 5.28
N SER A 54 -6.67 -7.03 5.69
CA SER A 54 -7.44 -6.06 4.92
C SER A 54 -6.60 -5.40 3.83
N VAL A 55 -7.26 -4.74 2.91
CA VAL A 55 -6.63 -3.93 1.88
C VAL A 55 -7.08 -2.48 2.03
N PRO A 56 -6.30 -1.50 1.56
CA PRO A 56 -4.97 -1.69 0.96
C PRO A 56 -3.90 -2.00 2.00
N GLN A 57 -2.83 -2.66 1.55
CA GLN A 57 -1.61 -2.79 2.35
C GLN A 57 -0.46 -2.32 1.47
N ILE A 58 0.35 -1.41 1.98
CA ILE A 58 1.38 -0.72 1.22
C ILE A 58 2.74 -1.04 1.81
N PHE A 59 3.68 -1.36 0.92
CA PHE A 59 5.08 -1.62 1.27
C PHE A 59 5.96 -0.66 0.49
N ILE A 60 6.92 -0.03 1.17
CA ILE A 60 7.91 0.84 0.54
C ILE A 60 9.28 0.26 0.89
N ASN A 61 10.05 -0.12 -0.14
CA ASN A 61 11.35 -0.76 0.01
C ASN A 61 11.28 -1.98 0.93
N ASN A 62 10.24 -2.80 0.74
CA ASN A 62 9.95 -4.02 1.50
C ASN A 62 9.58 -3.78 2.96
N SER A 63 9.39 -2.55 3.39
CA SER A 63 8.93 -2.23 4.73
C SER A 63 7.42 -1.99 4.73
N HIS A 64 6.71 -2.61 5.65
CA HIS A 64 5.26 -2.43 5.78
C HIS A 64 4.95 -1.02 6.27
N ILE A 65 4.17 -0.29 5.48
CA ILE A 65 3.72 1.06 5.85
C ILE A 65 2.36 0.99 6.52
N GLY A 66 1.47 0.17 5.97
CA GLY A 66 0.11 0.04 6.47
C GLY A 66 -0.91 0.24 5.37
N GLY A 67 -2.10 0.66 5.76
CA GLY A 67 -3.21 0.88 4.84
C GLY A 67 -3.32 2.35 4.42
N ASN A 68 -4.52 2.69 3.94
CA ASN A 68 -4.78 4.05 3.46
C ASN A 68 -4.59 5.09 4.58
N ASP A 69 -5.08 4.81 5.78
CA ASP A 69 -4.93 5.76 6.90
C ASP A 69 -3.46 6.05 7.17
N ALA A 70 -2.62 5.02 7.14
CA ALA A 70 -1.20 5.18 7.42
C ALA A 70 -0.51 6.05 6.37
N ILE A 71 -0.78 5.82 5.08
CA ILE A 71 -0.12 6.60 4.03
C ILE A 71 -0.62 8.04 4.00
N GLN A 72 -1.92 8.27 4.26
CA GLN A 72 -2.47 9.61 4.35
C GLN A 72 -1.89 10.37 5.55
N GLN A 73 -1.70 9.68 6.67
CA GLN A 73 -1.08 10.27 7.85
C GLN A 73 0.35 10.71 7.58
N LEU A 74 1.14 9.87 6.91
CA LEU A 74 2.51 10.22 6.53
C LEU A 74 2.54 11.45 5.63
N GLU A 75 1.57 11.54 4.71
CA GLU A 75 1.48 12.71 3.85
C GLU A 75 1.18 13.97 4.66
N ARG A 76 0.23 13.91 5.58
CA ARG A 76 -0.12 15.06 6.42
C ARG A 76 1.05 15.50 7.30
N GLN A 77 1.89 14.57 7.71
CA GLN A 77 3.06 14.85 8.54
C GLN A 77 4.25 15.33 7.72
N GLY A 78 4.14 15.34 6.40
CA GLY A 78 5.25 15.73 5.51
C GLY A 78 6.38 14.71 5.47
N LYS A 79 6.10 13.44 5.79
CA LYS A 79 7.10 12.39 5.85
C LYS A 79 7.09 11.44 4.66
N LEU A 80 6.01 11.47 3.86
CA LEU A 80 5.85 10.51 2.78
C LEU A 80 6.90 10.70 1.68
N ASP A 81 7.15 11.95 1.28
CA ASP A 81 8.05 12.23 0.17
C ASP A 81 9.46 11.68 0.42
N SER A 82 9.95 11.77 1.66
CA SER A 82 11.27 11.24 1.98
C SER A 82 11.33 9.72 1.89
N LEU A 83 10.23 9.04 2.19
CA LEU A 83 10.15 7.59 2.05
C LEU A 83 10.10 7.17 0.58
N LEU A 84 9.57 8.01 -0.28
CA LEU A 84 9.41 7.72 -1.70
C LEU A 84 10.62 8.12 -2.54
N SER A 85 11.51 8.88 -1.97
CA SER A 85 12.69 9.36 -2.72
C SER A 85 13.79 8.31 -2.87
#